data_56b92679ebba4500d5553a9d9dbbb9dc
#
_entry.id   56b92679ebba4500d5553a9d9dbbb9dc
#
_cell.length_a   1.000
_cell.length_b   1.000
_cell.length_c   1.000
_cell.angle_alpha   90.00
_cell.angle_beta   90.00
_cell.angle_gamma   90.00
#
_symmetry.space_group_name_H-M   'P 1'
#
loop_
_entity.id
_entity.type
_entity.pdbx_description
1 polymer ?
#
loop_
_entity_poly.entity_id
_entity_poly.type
_entity_poly.pdbx_seq_one_letter_code
_entity_poly.pdbx_strand_id
1 'polypeptide(L)'
;MFEIRRYTPADEKAWNAFVAQSKNGTFLFDRRYMDYHADRFEDHSLMFFLNGKLYALLPANLRGNELWSHGGLTYGGLVMGSDVKAAETISLFSELNTRLKQEGIKSVTYKAIPWIYHLLPAEEDLYAIWRVCRPQLLARDIASTIDMRRRLKWSRDRKYGINRARTYGITIEQSQDFAGFWQVLDWNLMHKYGVEPVHTLEEMTLLHSRFPENILLYVARRDNEVLGGTVIYLTPKVAHAQYISANAEGKHLRVIDAIYNKVLNEDLVDFEYFDFGKSTEDMGHVLNDSLIYQKEGFGGRGVCYDWYRWNV
;
A
#
# COMPACT_ATOMS: atom_id res chain seq x y z
N MET A 1 -4.09 5.86 -31.60
CA MET A 1 -3.96 4.41 -31.37
C MET A 1 -2.78 4.19 -30.45
N PHE A 2 -2.94 3.38 -29.42
CA PHE A 2 -1.87 3.00 -28.50
C PHE A 2 -1.08 1.82 -29.05
N GLU A 3 0.24 1.85 -28.92
CA GLU A 3 1.05 0.64 -28.97
C GLU A 3 1.07 0.05 -27.53
N ILE A 4 0.55 -1.15 -27.36
CA ILE A 4 0.50 -1.85 -26.08
C ILE A 4 1.54 -2.98 -26.12
N ARG A 5 2.51 -2.98 -25.22
CA ARG A 5 3.55 -4.03 -25.13
C ARG A 5 3.53 -4.70 -23.74
N ARG A 6 3.86 -5.99 -23.72
CA ARG A 6 4.20 -6.68 -22.47
C ARG A 6 5.53 -6.15 -21.95
N TYR A 7 5.60 -5.93 -20.65
CA TYR A 7 6.88 -5.69 -19.98
C TYR A 7 7.81 -6.89 -20.16
N THR A 8 9.09 -6.62 -20.33
CA THR A 8 10.18 -7.60 -20.29
C THR A 8 11.30 -7.08 -19.39
N PRO A 9 12.19 -7.93 -18.85
CA PRO A 9 13.32 -7.47 -18.03
C PRO A 9 14.22 -6.42 -18.70
N ALA A 10 14.26 -6.37 -20.03
CA ALA A 10 14.98 -5.34 -20.76
C ALA A 10 14.38 -3.92 -20.60
N ASP A 11 13.11 -3.84 -20.22
CA ASP A 11 12.37 -2.59 -20.03
C ASP A 11 12.50 -2.04 -18.60
N GLU A 12 13.14 -2.76 -17.65
CA GLU A 12 13.18 -2.41 -16.23
C GLU A 12 13.59 -0.95 -15.98
N LYS A 13 14.66 -0.50 -16.64
CA LYS A 13 15.16 0.87 -16.49
C LYS A 13 14.13 1.91 -16.94
N ALA A 14 13.47 1.68 -18.06
CA ALA A 14 12.44 2.58 -18.58
C ALA A 14 11.18 2.56 -17.70
N TRP A 15 10.80 1.38 -17.24
CA TRP A 15 9.68 1.19 -16.30
C TRP A 15 9.91 1.97 -15.00
N ASN A 16 11.02 1.74 -14.30
CA ASN A 16 11.33 2.37 -13.03
C ASN A 16 11.48 3.89 -13.15
N ALA A 17 12.10 4.37 -14.25
CA ALA A 17 12.19 5.81 -14.54
C ALA A 17 10.80 6.44 -14.75
N PHE A 18 9.88 5.73 -15.42
CA PHE A 18 8.51 6.20 -15.61
C PHE A 18 7.75 6.25 -14.27
N VAL A 19 7.84 5.20 -13.45
CA VAL A 19 7.22 5.17 -12.11
C VAL A 19 7.65 6.37 -11.27
N ALA A 20 8.95 6.68 -11.26
CA ALA A 20 9.51 7.78 -10.48
C ALA A 20 9.01 9.17 -10.91
N GLN A 21 8.59 9.33 -12.18
CA GLN A 21 8.12 10.61 -12.76
C GLN A 21 6.59 10.66 -12.90
N SER A 22 5.89 9.57 -12.61
CA SER A 22 4.46 9.48 -12.79
C SER A 22 3.69 10.28 -11.75
N LYS A 23 2.44 10.67 -12.07
CA LYS A 23 1.61 11.47 -11.18
C LYS A 23 0.92 10.68 -10.05
N ASN A 24 0.98 9.34 -10.08
CA ASN A 24 0.35 8.46 -9.10
C ASN A 24 1.14 7.19 -8.79
N GLY A 25 2.36 7.07 -9.28
CA GLY A 25 3.23 5.93 -8.97
C GLY A 25 3.87 6.04 -7.60
N THR A 26 4.14 4.88 -7.01
CA THR A 26 4.89 4.74 -5.76
C THR A 26 5.99 3.70 -5.94
N PHE A 27 6.92 3.58 -4.98
CA PHE A 27 7.99 2.59 -5.05
C PHE A 27 7.48 1.14 -5.09
N LEU A 28 6.22 0.88 -4.71
CA LEU A 28 5.57 -0.42 -4.86
C LEU A 28 5.50 -0.90 -6.31
N PHE A 29 5.55 0.04 -7.28
CA PHE A 29 5.54 -0.25 -8.71
C PHE A 29 6.94 -0.30 -9.34
N ASP A 30 8.01 -0.02 -8.58
CA ASP A 30 9.38 -0.26 -9.02
C ASP A 30 9.61 -1.77 -9.19
N ARG A 31 10.23 -2.20 -10.27
CA ARG A 31 10.43 -3.63 -10.55
C ARG A 31 11.27 -4.33 -9.48
N ARG A 32 12.20 -3.63 -8.85
CA ARG A 32 12.97 -4.17 -7.72
C ARG A 32 12.08 -4.51 -6.52
N TYR A 33 10.92 -3.79 -6.37
CA TYR A 33 9.90 -4.16 -5.39
C TYR A 33 8.98 -5.25 -5.95
N MET A 34 8.41 -5.07 -7.16
CA MET A 34 7.44 -6.01 -7.71
C MET A 34 8.01 -7.42 -7.90
N ASP A 35 9.28 -7.53 -8.29
CA ASP A 35 9.88 -8.81 -8.67
C ASP A 35 10.41 -9.64 -7.47
N TYR A 36 10.29 -9.15 -6.21
CA TYR A 36 10.72 -9.94 -5.05
C TYR A 36 9.90 -11.24 -4.90
N HIS A 37 8.70 -11.27 -5.43
CA HIS A 37 7.75 -12.38 -5.34
C HIS A 37 7.27 -12.87 -6.73
N ALA A 38 8.12 -12.72 -7.74
CA ALA A 38 7.83 -13.12 -9.12
C ALA A 38 7.52 -14.62 -9.27
N ASP A 39 8.00 -15.46 -8.34
CA ASP A 39 7.71 -16.88 -8.26
C ASP A 39 6.22 -17.17 -7.92
N ARG A 40 5.52 -16.24 -7.29
CA ARG A 40 4.11 -16.37 -6.88
C ARG A 40 3.11 -15.75 -7.85
N PHE A 41 3.58 -14.89 -8.75
CA PHE A 41 2.71 -14.12 -9.65
C PHE A 41 3.23 -14.19 -11.09
N GLU A 42 2.43 -14.77 -11.99
CA GLU A 42 2.71 -14.76 -13.42
C GLU A 42 2.58 -13.33 -13.95
N ASP A 43 3.71 -12.65 -14.15
CA ASP A 43 3.73 -11.26 -14.62
C ASP A 43 3.02 -11.12 -15.98
N HIS A 44 2.12 -10.17 -16.05
CA HIS A 44 1.45 -9.74 -17.27
C HIS A 44 1.39 -8.21 -17.37
N SER A 45 2.37 -7.55 -16.82
CA SER A 45 2.46 -6.09 -16.81
C SER A 45 2.54 -5.52 -18.22
N LEU A 46 1.86 -4.40 -18.42
CA LEU A 46 1.71 -3.76 -19.73
C LEU A 46 2.29 -2.35 -19.73
N MET A 47 2.87 -1.99 -20.87
CA MET A 47 3.40 -0.67 -21.18
C MET A 47 2.61 -0.07 -22.33
N PHE A 48 2.10 1.13 -22.16
CA PHE A 48 1.30 1.84 -23.17
C PHE A 48 2.10 2.99 -23.76
N PHE A 49 2.25 2.99 -25.07
CA PHE A 49 2.95 4.03 -25.80
C PHE A 49 1.96 4.82 -26.67
N LEU A 50 2.05 6.14 -26.61
CA LEU A 50 1.30 7.03 -27.48
C LEU A 50 2.29 7.88 -28.29
N ASN A 51 2.21 7.82 -29.62
CA ASN A 51 3.13 8.52 -30.53
C ASN A 51 4.62 8.22 -30.22
N GLY A 52 4.94 6.96 -29.89
CA GLY A 52 6.29 6.51 -29.57
C GLY A 52 6.80 6.87 -28.18
N LYS A 53 6.03 7.61 -27.36
CA LYS A 53 6.38 7.91 -25.97
C LYS A 53 5.65 6.98 -25.01
N LEU A 54 6.35 6.51 -23.96
CA LEU A 54 5.73 5.81 -22.85
C LEU A 54 4.74 6.74 -22.15
N TYR A 55 3.49 6.31 -22.07
CA TYR A 55 2.35 7.12 -21.65
C TYR A 55 1.78 6.67 -20.32
N ALA A 56 1.68 5.34 -20.11
CA ALA A 56 1.19 4.73 -18.90
C ALA A 56 1.75 3.31 -18.72
N LEU A 57 1.70 2.80 -17.50
CA LEU A 57 2.03 1.42 -17.15
C LEU A 57 0.84 0.78 -16.43
N LEU A 58 0.64 -0.51 -16.65
CA LEU A 58 -0.28 -1.31 -15.85
C LEU A 58 0.49 -2.46 -15.21
N PRO A 59 0.90 -2.34 -13.94
CA PRO A 59 1.38 -3.46 -13.17
C PRO A 59 0.30 -4.54 -13.14
N ALA A 60 0.60 -5.74 -13.61
CA ALA A 60 -0.42 -6.78 -13.71
C ALA A 60 0.16 -8.19 -13.60
N ASN A 61 -0.67 -9.12 -13.15
CA ASN A 61 -0.40 -10.55 -13.19
C ASN A 61 -1.62 -11.33 -13.67
N LEU A 62 -1.41 -12.55 -14.16
CA LEU A 62 -2.48 -13.46 -14.51
C LEU A 62 -2.84 -14.37 -13.33
N ARG A 63 -4.14 -14.72 -13.28
CA ARG A 63 -4.69 -15.82 -12.50
C ARG A 63 -5.64 -16.61 -13.43
N GLY A 64 -5.12 -17.66 -14.03
CA GLY A 64 -5.83 -18.36 -15.11
C GLY A 64 -6.08 -17.41 -16.29
N ASN A 65 -7.35 -17.15 -16.61
CA ASN A 65 -7.77 -16.24 -17.68
C ASN A 65 -8.29 -14.87 -17.15
N GLU A 66 -7.89 -14.48 -15.96
CA GLU A 66 -8.20 -13.19 -15.35
C GLU A 66 -6.93 -12.34 -15.20
N LEU A 67 -6.98 -11.09 -15.65
CA LEU A 67 -5.93 -10.11 -15.43
C LEU A 67 -6.18 -9.38 -14.10
N TRP A 68 -5.19 -9.35 -13.23
CA TRP A 68 -5.21 -8.58 -11.99
C TRP A 68 -4.26 -7.39 -12.09
N SER A 69 -4.68 -6.21 -11.69
CA SER A 69 -3.79 -5.06 -11.57
C SER A 69 -2.92 -5.16 -10.32
N HIS A 70 -2.22 -6.21 -10.26
CA HIS A 70 -1.26 -6.88 -9.41
C HIS A 70 -1.81 -7.36 -8.05
N GLY A 71 -2.12 -8.67 -7.99
CA GLY A 71 -2.65 -9.33 -6.79
C GLY A 71 -1.74 -9.30 -5.57
N GLY A 72 -0.42 -9.15 -5.75
CA GLY A 72 0.59 -9.13 -4.69
C GLY A 72 0.89 -7.74 -4.11
N LEU A 73 0.26 -6.67 -4.58
CA LEU A 73 0.48 -5.31 -4.08
C LEU A 73 -0.72 -4.82 -3.26
N THR A 74 -0.47 -3.89 -2.35
CA THR A 74 -1.50 -3.25 -1.53
C THR A 74 -2.58 -2.58 -2.38
N TYR A 75 -2.17 -1.88 -3.42
CA TYR A 75 -2.98 -1.28 -4.49
C TYR A 75 -2.27 -1.48 -5.83
N GLY A 76 -2.99 -1.31 -6.92
CA GLY A 76 -2.48 -1.47 -8.28
C GLY A 76 -2.99 -0.36 -9.17
N GLY A 77 -3.49 -0.71 -10.35
CA GLY A 77 -4.09 0.24 -11.28
C GLY A 77 -3.11 0.85 -12.28
N LEU A 78 -3.62 1.79 -13.07
CA LEU A 78 -2.85 2.43 -14.12
C LEU A 78 -1.90 3.47 -13.52
N VAL A 79 -0.60 3.28 -13.70
CA VAL A 79 0.43 4.28 -13.39
C VAL A 79 0.53 5.25 -14.55
N MET A 80 0.25 6.52 -14.30
CA MET A 80 0.03 7.54 -15.34
C MET A 80 1.10 8.62 -15.33
N GLY A 81 1.61 8.97 -16.51
CA GLY A 81 2.46 10.14 -16.69
C GLY A 81 1.72 11.45 -16.41
N SER A 82 2.45 12.54 -16.21
CA SER A 82 1.88 13.86 -15.89
C SER A 82 0.97 14.42 -17.00
N ASP A 83 1.18 14.04 -18.24
CA ASP A 83 0.43 14.50 -19.44
C ASP A 83 -0.77 13.63 -19.79
N VAL A 84 -1.05 12.58 -19.02
CA VAL A 84 -2.20 11.70 -19.24
C VAL A 84 -3.51 12.47 -19.08
N LYS A 85 -4.41 12.30 -20.09
CA LYS A 85 -5.71 12.97 -20.17
C LYS A 85 -6.84 11.97 -20.29
N ALA A 86 -8.03 12.39 -19.87
CA ALA A 86 -9.20 11.51 -19.81
C ALA A 86 -9.61 10.92 -21.16
N ALA A 87 -9.55 11.68 -22.24
CA ALA A 87 -9.95 11.20 -23.57
C ALA A 87 -9.04 10.08 -24.07
N GLU A 88 -7.72 10.25 -23.91
CA GLU A 88 -6.74 9.23 -24.26
C GLU A 88 -6.87 8.00 -23.37
N THR A 89 -7.15 8.18 -22.06
CA THR A 89 -7.33 7.07 -21.12
C THR A 89 -8.58 6.23 -21.46
N ILE A 90 -9.65 6.86 -21.92
CA ILE A 90 -10.83 6.15 -22.47
C ILE A 90 -10.42 5.27 -23.65
N SER A 91 -9.67 5.83 -24.62
CA SER A 91 -9.17 5.09 -25.78
C SER A 91 -8.25 3.94 -25.37
N LEU A 92 -7.34 4.19 -24.40
CA LEU A 92 -6.43 3.19 -23.84
C LEU A 92 -7.19 1.96 -23.29
N PHE A 93 -8.21 2.16 -22.45
CA PHE A 93 -8.97 1.03 -21.89
C PHE A 93 -9.83 0.33 -22.96
N SER A 94 -10.32 1.03 -23.96
CA SER A 94 -11.02 0.42 -25.09
C SER A 94 -10.09 -0.49 -25.91
N GLU A 95 -8.89 -0.01 -26.23
CA GLU A 95 -7.88 -0.78 -26.96
C GLU A 95 -7.32 -1.92 -26.11
N LEU A 96 -7.13 -1.70 -24.80
CA LEU A 96 -6.75 -2.75 -23.84
C LEU A 96 -7.75 -3.89 -23.82
N ASN A 97 -9.05 -3.60 -23.68
CA ASN A 97 -10.09 -4.64 -23.68
C ASN A 97 -10.09 -5.45 -24.98
N THR A 98 -9.91 -4.77 -26.13
CA THR A 98 -9.82 -5.44 -27.43
C THR A 98 -8.65 -6.42 -27.47
N ARG A 99 -7.49 -6.00 -27.01
CA ARG A 99 -6.28 -6.82 -26.93
C ARG A 99 -6.45 -8.00 -25.96
N LEU A 100 -6.93 -7.75 -24.74
CA LEU A 100 -7.13 -8.81 -23.73
C LEU A 100 -8.10 -9.89 -24.24
N LYS A 101 -9.13 -9.48 -24.96
CA LYS A 101 -10.06 -10.41 -25.61
C LYS A 101 -9.37 -11.30 -26.66
N GLN A 102 -8.48 -10.70 -27.47
CA GLN A 102 -7.69 -11.46 -28.46
C GLN A 102 -6.73 -12.44 -27.80
N GLU A 103 -6.21 -12.12 -26.60
CA GLU A 103 -5.35 -12.97 -25.79
C GLU A 103 -6.14 -14.04 -25.00
N GLY A 104 -7.48 -14.07 -25.08
CA GLY A 104 -8.34 -15.05 -24.40
C GLY A 104 -8.59 -14.74 -22.93
N ILE A 105 -8.23 -13.54 -22.47
CA ILE A 105 -8.52 -13.07 -21.11
C ILE A 105 -10.02 -12.73 -21.02
N LYS A 106 -10.67 -13.20 -19.96
CA LYS A 106 -12.12 -13.09 -19.80
C LYS A 106 -12.56 -11.98 -18.88
N SER A 107 -11.73 -11.63 -17.91
CA SER A 107 -12.07 -10.59 -16.92
C SER A 107 -10.84 -9.87 -16.42
N VAL A 108 -11.06 -8.68 -15.88
CA VAL A 108 -10.05 -7.87 -15.22
C VAL A 108 -10.50 -7.56 -13.80
N THR A 109 -9.61 -7.79 -12.83
CA THR A 109 -9.75 -7.27 -11.46
C THR A 109 -8.76 -6.11 -11.29
N TYR A 110 -9.31 -4.93 -11.01
CA TYR A 110 -8.59 -3.67 -10.96
C TYR A 110 -8.62 -3.08 -9.55
N LYS A 111 -7.48 -3.02 -8.90
CA LYS A 111 -7.30 -2.40 -7.58
C LYS A 111 -6.88 -0.95 -7.79
N ALA A 112 -7.76 -0.01 -7.50
CA ALA A 112 -7.45 1.41 -7.70
C ALA A 112 -6.33 1.90 -6.77
N ILE A 113 -5.49 2.80 -7.24
CA ILE A 113 -4.55 3.54 -6.39
C ILE A 113 -5.36 4.56 -5.58
N PRO A 114 -5.33 4.53 -4.23
CA PRO A 114 -6.09 5.50 -3.44
C PRO A 114 -5.59 6.92 -3.68
N TRP A 115 -6.51 7.87 -3.81
CA TRP A 115 -6.23 9.26 -4.17
C TRP A 115 -5.19 9.97 -3.28
N ILE A 116 -5.05 9.56 -2.02
CA ILE A 116 -4.04 10.13 -1.10
C ILE A 116 -2.60 9.95 -1.59
N TYR A 117 -2.32 8.93 -2.41
CA TYR A 117 -1.00 8.66 -2.99
C TYR A 117 -0.72 9.47 -4.26
N HIS A 118 -1.73 10.13 -4.83
CA HIS A 118 -1.56 10.89 -6.06
C HIS A 118 -0.79 12.19 -5.83
N LEU A 119 0.26 12.42 -6.61
CA LEU A 119 1.02 13.67 -6.62
C LEU A 119 0.24 14.80 -7.30
N LEU A 120 -0.53 14.46 -8.33
CA LEU A 120 -1.51 15.32 -9.02
C LEU A 120 -2.84 14.58 -9.04
N PRO A 121 -3.99 15.24 -9.26
CA PRO A 121 -5.25 14.55 -9.54
C PRO A 121 -5.06 13.51 -10.64
N ALA A 122 -5.43 12.25 -10.39
CA ALA A 122 -5.10 11.10 -11.23
C ALA A 122 -6.19 10.01 -11.15
N GLU A 123 -7.43 10.38 -11.47
CA GLU A 123 -8.58 9.46 -11.51
C GLU A 123 -9.16 9.32 -12.92
N GLU A 124 -8.38 9.63 -13.96
CA GLU A 124 -8.77 9.44 -15.35
C GLU A 124 -9.03 7.96 -15.67
N ASP A 125 -8.31 7.06 -15.02
CA ASP A 125 -8.51 5.62 -15.11
C ASP A 125 -9.89 5.20 -14.56
N LEU A 126 -10.28 5.71 -13.39
CA LEU A 126 -11.59 5.41 -12.78
C LEU A 126 -12.74 5.87 -13.69
N TYR A 127 -12.62 7.07 -14.27
CA TYR A 127 -13.62 7.54 -15.22
C TYR A 127 -13.63 6.69 -16.50
N ALA A 128 -12.45 6.32 -17.03
CA ALA A 128 -12.34 5.52 -18.24
C ALA A 128 -12.94 4.11 -18.07
N ILE A 129 -12.61 3.39 -16.98
CA ILE A 129 -13.20 2.07 -16.72
C ILE A 129 -14.71 2.16 -16.52
N TRP A 130 -15.21 3.19 -15.83
CA TRP A 130 -16.65 3.44 -15.73
C TRP A 130 -17.31 3.61 -17.10
N ARG A 131 -16.71 4.42 -17.95
CA ARG A 131 -17.23 4.80 -19.26
C ARG A 131 -17.25 3.65 -20.26
N VAL A 132 -16.24 2.81 -20.31
CA VAL A 132 -16.07 1.78 -21.36
C VAL A 132 -16.10 0.35 -20.85
N CYS A 133 -15.73 0.08 -19.60
CA CYS A 133 -15.68 -1.28 -19.06
C CYS A 133 -16.93 -1.68 -18.29
N ARG A 134 -17.74 -0.72 -17.83
CA ARG A 134 -18.95 -0.95 -17.00
C ARG A 134 -18.64 -1.86 -15.80
N PRO A 135 -17.70 -1.48 -14.93
CA PRO A 135 -17.21 -2.36 -13.88
C PRO A 135 -18.25 -2.54 -12.77
N GLN A 136 -18.14 -3.67 -12.08
CA GLN A 136 -18.76 -3.88 -10.77
C GLN A 136 -17.76 -3.47 -9.69
N LEU A 137 -18.23 -2.86 -8.62
CA LEU A 137 -17.43 -2.67 -7.40
C LEU A 137 -17.32 -4.05 -6.72
N LEU A 138 -16.12 -4.63 -6.73
CA LEU A 138 -15.86 -5.97 -6.21
C LEU A 138 -15.56 -5.94 -4.70
N ALA A 139 -14.82 -4.94 -4.25
CA ALA A 139 -14.46 -4.75 -2.85
C ALA A 139 -14.32 -3.27 -2.53
N ARG A 140 -14.63 -2.89 -1.30
CA ARG A 140 -14.38 -1.57 -0.75
C ARG A 140 -13.89 -1.70 0.68
N ASP A 141 -12.58 -1.64 0.84
CA ASP A 141 -11.98 -1.57 2.17
C ASP A 141 -11.99 -0.13 2.69
N ILE A 142 -12.08 0.07 4.02
CA ILE A 142 -11.88 1.36 4.64
C ILE A 142 -10.56 1.40 5.38
N ALA A 143 -9.69 2.32 5.00
CA ALA A 143 -8.45 2.68 5.71
C ALA A 143 -8.67 3.90 6.60
N SER A 144 -7.83 4.07 7.60
CA SER A 144 -7.84 5.25 8.47
C SER A 144 -6.62 6.12 8.18
N THR A 145 -6.84 7.32 7.67
CA THR A 145 -5.78 8.24 7.25
C THR A 145 -5.86 9.55 8.04
N ILE A 146 -4.70 10.09 8.42
CA ILE A 146 -4.58 11.43 9.02
C ILE A 146 -4.13 12.40 7.93
N ASP A 147 -4.86 13.51 7.73
CA ASP A 147 -4.31 14.69 7.04
C ASP A 147 -3.37 15.41 8.04
N MET A 148 -2.06 15.31 7.81
CA MET A 148 -1.04 15.82 8.72
C MET A 148 -1.04 17.36 8.81
N ARG A 149 -1.63 18.04 7.82
CA ARG A 149 -1.79 19.50 7.79
C ARG A 149 -3.00 19.98 8.61
N ARG A 150 -3.97 19.06 8.89
CA ARG A 150 -5.25 19.35 9.56
C ARG A 150 -5.58 18.30 10.61
N ARG A 151 -4.63 18.04 11.49
CA ARG A 151 -4.69 16.95 12.47
C ARG A 151 -5.81 17.11 13.47
N LEU A 152 -6.57 16.06 13.68
CA LEU A 152 -7.55 15.98 14.75
C LEU A 152 -6.87 15.70 16.10
N LYS A 153 -7.51 16.13 17.18
CA LYS A 153 -7.00 15.85 18.53
C LYS A 153 -7.10 14.35 18.83
N TRP A 154 -6.02 13.81 19.36
CA TRP A 154 -6.00 12.43 19.84
C TRP A 154 -6.96 12.21 21.00
N SER A 155 -7.52 11.02 21.09
CA SER A 155 -8.40 10.62 22.19
C SER A 155 -7.63 10.65 23.52
N ARG A 156 -8.38 10.74 24.63
CA ARG A 156 -7.80 10.69 25.98
C ARG A 156 -7.07 9.37 26.22
N ASP A 157 -7.61 8.29 25.67
CA ASP A 157 -7.03 6.95 25.80
C ASP A 157 -5.64 6.85 25.16
N ARG A 158 -5.41 7.46 23.96
CA ARG A 158 -4.08 7.52 23.35
C ARG A 158 -3.08 8.29 24.20
N LYS A 159 -3.51 9.45 24.73
CA LYS A 159 -2.66 10.27 25.63
C LYS A 159 -2.31 9.54 26.93
N TYR A 160 -3.26 8.82 27.50
CA TYR A 160 -3.00 7.97 28.66
C TYR A 160 -1.95 6.89 28.33
N GLY A 161 -2.09 6.21 27.17
CA GLY A 161 -1.16 5.18 26.73
C GLY A 161 0.29 5.69 26.58
N ILE A 162 0.47 6.88 26.00
CA ILE A 162 1.80 7.53 25.88
C ILE A 162 2.43 7.73 27.26
N ASN A 163 1.68 8.31 28.21
CA ASN A 163 2.17 8.56 29.55
C ASN A 163 2.50 7.25 30.29
N ARG A 164 1.67 6.21 30.10
CA ARG A 164 1.92 4.90 30.68
C ARG A 164 3.24 4.31 30.15
N ALA A 165 3.46 4.25 28.85
CA ALA A 165 4.69 3.75 28.25
C ALA A 165 5.93 4.50 28.80
N ARG A 166 5.84 5.84 28.90
CA ARG A 166 6.92 6.68 29.46
C ARG A 166 7.20 6.32 30.92
N THR A 167 6.17 6.15 31.75
CA THR A 167 6.33 5.81 33.18
C THR A 167 7.03 4.48 33.38
N TYR A 168 6.84 3.53 32.46
CA TYR A 168 7.50 2.22 32.52
C TYR A 168 8.83 2.15 31.77
N GLY A 169 9.42 3.29 31.42
CA GLY A 169 10.75 3.36 30.83
C GLY A 169 10.85 2.81 29.41
N ILE A 170 9.75 2.81 28.65
CA ILE A 170 9.78 2.38 27.26
C ILE A 170 10.54 3.37 26.41
N THR A 171 11.51 2.88 25.65
CA THR A 171 12.25 3.63 24.62
C THR A 171 11.69 3.32 23.24
N ILE A 172 11.61 4.35 22.39
CA ILE A 172 11.16 4.21 20.99
C ILE A 172 12.31 4.66 20.10
N GLU A 173 12.66 3.82 19.14
CA GLU A 173 13.74 4.10 18.20
C GLU A 173 13.39 3.63 16.77
N GLN A 174 13.95 4.31 15.78
CA GLN A 174 14.08 3.74 14.45
C GLN A 174 15.16 2.67 14.51
N SER A 175 14.90 1.49 13.94
CA SER A 175 15.73 0.30 14.12
C SER A 175 15.91 -0.45 12.81
N GLN A 176 16.92 -1.32 12.77
CA GLN A 176 17.11 -2.31 11.72
C GLN A 176 16.91 -3.74 12.24
N ASP A 177 16.45 -3.90 13.47
CA ASP A 177 16.19 -5.19 14.09
C ASP A 177 14.83 -5.77 13.62
N PHE A 178 14.75 -6.06 12.32
CA PHE A 178 13.59 -6.72 11.75
C PHE A 178 13.34 -8.09 12.40
N ALA A 179 14.40 -8.81 12.76
CA ALA A 179 14.27 -10.12 13.38
C ALA A 179 13.53 -10.07 14.74
N GLY A 180 13.92 -9.12 15.62
CA GLY A 180 13.25 -8.92 16.90
C GLY A 180 11.79 -8.51 16.73
N PHE A 181 11.48 -7.62 15.77
CA PHE A 181 10.10 -7.24 15.49
C PHE A 181 9.29 -8.38 14.85
N TRP A 182 9.88 -9.17 13.94
CA TRP A 182 9.19 -10.30 13.28
C TRP A 182 8.77 -11.36 14.29
N GLN A 183 9.58 -11.66 15.29
CA GLN A 183 9.19 -12.57 16.37
C GLN A 183 7.89 -12.12 17.07
N VAL A 184 7.74 -10.81 17.33
CA VAL A 184 6.53 -10.24 17.92
C VAL A 184 5.35 -10.30 16.94
N LEU A 185 5.60 -10.01 15.65
CA LEU A 185 4.57 -10.00 14.62
C LEU A 185 4.03 -11.41 14.36
N ASP A 186 4.91 -12.38 14.11
CA ASP A 186 4.58 -13.78 13.82
C ASP A 186 3.80 -14.39 14.99
N TRP A 187 4.31 -14.23 16.21
CA TRP A 187 3.65 -14.74 17.40
C TRP A 187 2.23 -14.19 17.50
N ASN A 188 2.06 -12.88 17.31
CA ASN A 188 0.76 -12.23 17.48
C ASN A 188 -0.24 -12.63 16.36
N LEU A 189 0.20 -12.72 15.11
CA LEU A 189 -0.65 -13.13 13.98
C LEU A 189 -1.06 -14.59 14.09
N MET A 190 -0.12 -15.48 14.43
CA MET A 190 -0.39 -16.90 14.59
C MET A 190 -1.37 -17.17 15.75
N HIS A 191 -1.15 -16.54 16.92
CA HIS A 191 -2.00 -16.77 18.11
C HIS A 191 -3.38 -16.13 17.99
N LYS A 192 -3.50 -14.99 17.30
CA LYS A 192 -4.78 -14.28 17.19
C LYS A 192 -5.62 -14.70 15.99
N TYR A 193 -4.97 -14.98 14.87
CA TYR A 193 -5.66 -15.20 13.60
C TYR A 193 -5.31 -16.52 12.91
N GLY A 194 -4.29 -17.26 13.37
CA GLY A 194 -3.82 -18.51 12.76
C GLY A 194 -3.19 -18.29 11.38
N VAL A 195 -2.63 -17.11 11.13
CA VAL A 195 -2.01 -16.74 9.85
C VAL A 195 -0.59 -16.22 10.04
N GLU A 196 0.22 -16.36 9.00
CA GLU A 196 1.55 -15.76 8.90
C GLU A 196 1.49 -14.37 8.30
N PRO A 197 2.52 -13.50 8.50
CA PRO A 197 2.64 -12.24 7.77
C PRO A 197 2.69 -12.48 6.25
N VAL A 198 2.23 -11.49 5.48
CA VAL A 198 2.29 -11.55 4.00
C VAL A 198 3.72 -11.63 3.48
N HIS A 199 4.66 -10.98 4.17
CA HIS A 199 6.09 -11.06 3.87
C HIS A 199 6.80 -11.90 4.92
N THR A 200 7.75 -12.73 4.51
CA THR A 200 8.69 -13.36 5.44
C THR A 200 9.71 -12.35 5.99
N LEU A 201 10.46 -12.71 7.02
CA LEU A 201 11.56 -11.89 7.53
C LEU A 201 12.61 -11.62 6.44
N GLU A 202 12.95 -12.66 5.68
CA GLU A 202 13.92 -12.59 4.59
C GLU A 202 13.46 -11.64 3.49
N GLU A 203 12.19 -11.74 3.08
CA GLU A 203 11.59 -10.85 2.09
C GLU A 203 11.59 -9.38 2.56
N MET A 204 11.21 -9.13 3.81
CA MET A 204 11.21 -7.76 4.34
C MET A 204 12.62 -7.20 4.47
N THR A 205 13.58 -8.01 4.89
CA THR A 205 15.00 -7.63 4.95
C THR A 205 15.55 -7.31 3.55
N LEU A 206 15.20 -8.13 2.56
CA LEU A 206 15.56 -7.88 1.16
C LEU A 206 14.93 -6.58 0.65
N LEU A 207 13.64 -6.36 0.89
CA LEU A 207 12.94 -5.15 0.47
C LEU A 207 13.52 -3.90 1.14
N HIS A 208 13.81 -3.96 2.45
CA HIS A 208 14.48 -2.86 3.14
C HIS A 208 15.87 -2.58 2.55
N SER A 209 16.65 -3.61 2.21
CA SER A 209 17.97 -3.42 1.59
C SER A 209 17.91 -2.72 0.23
N ARG A 210 16.81 -2.95 -0.53
CA ARG A 210 16.58 -2.30 -1.83
C ARG A 210 16.00 -0.89 -1.71
N PHE A 211 15.24 -0.63 -0.64
CA PHE A 211 14.50 0.62 -0.39
C PHE A 211 14.70 1.13 1.05
N PRO A 212 15.95 1.37 1.49
CA PRO A 212 16.23 1.72 2.89
C PRO A 212 15.60 3.05 3.30
N GLU A 213 15.37 3.95 2.35
CA GLU A 213 14.74 5.24 2.58
C GLU A 213 13.19 5.21 2.56
N ASN A 214 12.63 4.12 1.99
CA ASN A 214 11.19 3.98 1.86
C ASN A 214 10.58 3.00 2.88
N ILE A 215 11.38 2.11 3.47
CA ILE A 215 10.91 1.08 4.40
C ILE A 215 11.60 1.30 5.74
N LEU A 216 10.87 1.85 6.69
CA LEU A 216 11.38 2.13 8.02
C LEU A 216 10.75 1.19 9.05
N LEU A 217 11.55 0.77 10.02
CA LEU A 217 11.08 0.04 11.20
C LEU A 217 11.24 0.93 12.44
N TYR A 218 10.17 1.06 13.22
CA TYR A 218 10.20 1.61 14.57
C TYR A 218 9.89 0.52 15.58
N VAL A 219 10.68 0.43 16.63
CA VAL A 219 10.48 -0.53 17.73
C VAL A 219 10.34 0.18 19.06
N ALA A 220 9.56 -0.44 19.92
CA ALA A 220 9.49 -0.11 21.35
C ALA A 220 10.26 -1.16 22.15
N ARG A 221 11.20 -0.70 22.96
CA ARG A 221 12.02 -1.57 23.81
C ARG A 221 11.86 -1.23 25.28
N ARG A 222 12.04 -2.25 26.10
CA ARG A 222 12.37 -2.11 27.50
C ARG A 222 13.56 -3.00 27.78
N ASP A 223 14.60 -2.43 28.37
CA ASP A 223 15.91 -3.04 28.45
C ASP A 223 16.39 -3.40 27.01
N ASN A 224 16.65 -4.64 26.70
CA ASN A 224 17.03 -5.08 25.35
C ASN A 224 15.89 -5.83 24.59
N GLU A 225 14.70 -5.92 25.19
CA GLU A 225 13.59 -6.68 24.62
C GLU A 225 12.71 -5.80 23.71
N VAL A 226 12.37 -6.30 22.51
CA VAL A 226 11.38 -5.69 21.62
C VAL A 226 9.97 -6.06 22.10
N LEU A 227 9.21 -5.07 22.54
CA LEU A 227 7.82 -5.26 23.01
C LEU A 227 6.77 -5.02 21.92
N GLY A 228 7.15 -4.34 20.85
CA GLY A 228 6.30 -4.06 19.71
C GLY A 228 6.98 -3.14 18.70
N GLY A 229 6.33 -2.92 17.58
CA GLY A 229 6.88 -2.10 16.50
C GLY A 229 5.89 -1.80 15.39
N THR A 230 6.35 -1.06 14.41
CA THR A 230 5.66 -0.77 13.16
C THR A 230 6.65 -0.67 12.01
N VAL A 231 6.32 -1.30 10.88
CA VAL A 231 7.00 -1.05 9.61
C VAL A 231 6.21 0.01 8.86
N ILE A 232 6.89 1.04 8.42
CA ILE A 232 6.28 2.17 7.70
C ILE A 232 6.86 2.24 6.30
N TYR A 233 5.98 2.33 5.30
CA TYR A 233 6.32 2.55 3.90
C TYR A 233 6.18 4.03 3.57
N LEU A 234 7.26 4.65 3.10
CA LEU A 234 7.28 6.06 2.72
C LEU A 234 7.13 6.21 1.22
N THR A 235 6.11 6.96 0.83
CA THR A 235 5.92 7.46 -0.53
C THR A 235 6.10 8.98 -0.53
N PRO A 236 6.11 9.67 -1.68
CA PRO A 236 6.34 11.11 -1.67
C PRO A 236 5.37 11.94 -0.81
N LYS A 237 4.14 11.45 -0.58
CA LYS A 237 3.11 12.17 0.18
C LYS A 237 2.59 11.43 1.40
N VAL A 238 2.72 10.11 1.42
CA VAL A 238 2.07 9.25 2.41
C VAL A 238 3.11 8.41 3.14
N ALA A 239 3.08 8.46 4.47
CA ALA A 239 3.69 7.46 5.32
C ALA A 239 2.60 6.41 5.66
N HIS A 240 2.79 5.15 5.22
CA HIS A 240 1.83 4.06 5.38
C HIS A 240 2.33 3.03 6.39
N ALA A 241 1.51 2.74 7.40
CA ALA A 241 1.80 1.68 8.37
C ALA A 241 1.51 0.30 7.78
N GLN A 242 2.54 -0.35 7.23
CA GLN A 242 2.44 -1.66 6.61
C GLN A 242 2.21 -2.77 7.63
N TYR A 243 2.92 -2.72 8.76
CA TYR A 243 2.77 -3.67 9.87
C TYR A 243 2.75 -2.94 11.20
N ILE A 244 1.88 -3.40 12.10
CA ILE A 244 1.78 -2.92 13.47
C ILE A 244 1.60 -4.14 14.36
N SER A 245 2.45 -4.32 15.37
CA SER A 245 2.29 -5.42 16.33
C SER A 245 2.90 -5.08 17.67
N ALA A 246 2.37 -5.70 18.72
CA ALA A 246 2.92 -5.68 20.07
C ALA A 246 2.63 -7.01 20.77
N ASN A 247 3.58 -7.51 21.56
CA ASN A 247 3.38 -8.68 22.42
C ASN A 247 2.43 -8.37 23.58
N ALA A 248 2.14 -9.33 24.44
CA ALA A 248 1.20 -9.15 25.55
C ALA A 248 1.64 -8.02 26.50
N GLU A 249 2.92 -7.93 26.82
CA GLU A 249 3.47 -6.88 27.65
C GLU A 249 3.43 -5.53 26.98
N GLY A 250 3.83 -5.43 25.71
CA GLY A 250 3.76 -4.20 24.93
C GLY A 250 2.33 -3.66 24.82
N LYS A 251 1.33 -4.53 24.65
CA LYS A 251 -0.10 -4.15 24.71
C LYS A 251 -0.47 -3.58 26.08
N HIS A 252 -0.06 -4.26 27.16
CA HIS A 252 -0.31 -3.78 28.54
C HIS A 252 0.35 -2.43 28.81
N LEU A 253 1.58 -2.24 28.33
CA LEU A 253 2.35 -1.01 28.49
C LEU A 253 2.01 0.07 27.44
N ARG A 254 1.12 -0.25 26.50
CA ARG A 254 0.62 0.71 25.49
C ARG A 254 1.71 1.22 24.52
N VAL A 255 2.66 0.36 24.16
CA VAL A 255 3.82 0.76 23.37
C VAL A 255 3.46 1.34 22.00
N ILE A 256 2.36 0.87 21.38
CA ILE A 256 1.88 1.39 20.08
C ILE A 256 1.52 2.88 20.16
N ASP A 257 0.93 3.32 21.31
CA ASP A 257 0.61 4.73 21.49
C ASP A 257 1.88 5.59 21.56
N ALA A 258 2.95 5.09 22.21
CA ALA A 258 4.24 5.76 22.29
C ALA A 258 4.98 5.77 20.95
N ILE A 259 4.94 4.65 20.19
CA ILE A 259 5.52 4.58 18.83
C ILE A 259 4.88 5.65 17.94
N TYR A 260 3.55 5.72 17.88
CA TYR A 260 2.90 6.73 17.04
C TYR A 260 3.04 8.14 17.57
N ASN A 261 3.29 8.33 18.88
CA ASN A 261 3.68 9.65 19.38
C ASN A 261 4.99 10.11 18.74
N LYS A 262 6.01 9.26 18.72
CA LYS A 262 7.29 9.57 18.08
C LYS A 262 7.13 9.75 16.57
N VAL A 263 6.54 8.79 15.91
CA VAL A 263 6.37 8.78 14.45
C VAL A 263 5.61 10.02 13.96
N LEU A 264 4.44 10.31 14.54
CA LEU A 264 3.53 11.34 14.05
C LEU A 264 3.83 12.76 14.57
N ASN A 265 4.52 12.89 15.70
CA ASN A 265 4.77 14.20 16.32
C ASN A 265 6.23 14.64 16.23
N GLU A 266 7.15 13.75 15.83
CA GLU A 266 8.58 14.05 15.79
C GLU A 266 9.17 13.74 14.41
N ASP A 267 9.12 12.48 13.95
CA ASP A 267 9.93 12.01 12.84
C ASP A 267 9.30 12.18 11.44
N LEU A 268 7.97 12.01 11.31
CA LEU A 268 7.27 12.03 10.02
C LEU A 268 6.24 13.16 9.92
N VAL A 269 6.52 14.30 10.53
CA VAL A 269 5.62 15.46 10.62
C VAL A 269 5.39 16.16 9.27
N ASP A 270 6.32 16.02 8.33
CA ASP A 270 6.33 16.74 7.05
C ASP A 270 5.54 16.02 5.95
N PHE A 271 5.07 14.79 6.20
CA PHE A 271 4.22 14.08 5.25
C PHE A 271 2.84 14.75 5.13
N GLU A 272 2.23 14.70 3.95
CA GLU A 272 0.86 15.22 3.78
C GLU A 272 -0.16 14.31 4.49
N TYR A 273 0.05 12.99 4.40
CA TYR A 273 -0.85 11.99 4.99
C TYR A 273 -0.07 10.92 5.75
N PHE A 274 -0.67 10.47 6.86
CA PHE A 274 -0.29 9.22 7.50
C PHE A 274 -1.45 8.23 7.38
N ASP A 275 -1.20 7.08 6.76
CA ASP A 275 -2.21 6.07 6.51
C ASP A 275 -1.96 4.81 7.35
N PHE A 276 -2.90 4.50 8.24
CA PHE A 276 -2.86 3.28 9.05
C PHE A 276 -3.27 2.01 8.29
N GLY A 277 -3.62 2.13 7.01
CA GLY A 277 -4.17 1.03 6.23
C GLY A 277 -5.58 0.61 6.64
N LYS A 278 -6.07 -0.43 5.98
CA LYS A 278 -7.44 -0.90 6.09
C LYS A 278 -7.78 -1.49 7.48
N SER A 279 -9.08 -1.43 7.81
CA SER A 279 -9.66 -2.01 9.03
C SER A 279 -10.89 -2.86 8.70
N THR A 280 -10.85 -3.57 7.59
CA THR A 280 -11.94 -4.40 7.08
C THR A 280 -11.45 -5.79 6.71
N GLU A 281 -12.39 -6.73 6.71
CA GLU A 281 -12.25 -8.12 6.32
C GLU A 281 -13.33 -8.45 5.28
N ASP A 282 -13.29 -9.64 4.68
CA ASP A 282 -14.28 -10.11 3.71
C ASP A 282 -14.59 -9.06 2.62
N MET A 283 -13.55 -8.64 1.89
CA MET A 283 -13.67 -7.67 0.78
C MET A 283 -14.34 -6.34 1.17
N GLY A 284 -14.26 -5.98 2.46
CA GLY A 284 -14.84 -4.76 3.01
C GLY A 284 -16.23 -4.91 3.63
N HIS A 285 -16.82 -6.10 3.59
CA HIS A 285 -18.15 -6.34 4.17
C HIS A 285 -18.16 -6.44 5.69
N VAL A 286 -17.01 -6.73 6.32
CA VAL A 286 -16.87 -6.84 7.76
C VAL A 286 -15.93 -5.74 8.26
N LEU A 287 -16.43 -4.88 9.14
CA LEU A 287 -15.63 -3.85 9.82
C LEU A 287 -14.99 -4.44 11.08
N ASN A 288 -13.68 -4.28 11.24
CA ASN A 288 -13.00 -4.59 12.49
C ASN A 288 -13.08 -3.39 13.43
N ASP A 289 -14.13 -3.35 14.25
CA ASP A 289 -14.46 -2.21 15.15
C ASP A 289 -13.31 -1.85 16.09
N SER A 290 -12.62 -2.84 16.63
CA SER A 290 -11.52 -2.59 17.57
C SER A 290 -10.31 -1.93 16.88
N LEU A 291 -10.03 -2.34 15.64
CA LEU A 291 -8.92 -1.83 14.87
C LEU A 291 -9.19 -0.41 14.37
N ILE A 292 -10.39 -0.17 13.84
CA ILE A 292 -10.75 1.18 13.37
C ILE A 292 -10.84 2.17 14.54
N TYR A 293 -11.41 1.76 15.68
CA TYR A 293 -11.45 2.58 16.89
C TYR A 293 -10.05 3.00 17.35
N GLN A 294 -9.09 2.07 17.30
CA GLN A 294 -7.69 2.37 17.64
C GLN A 294 -7.12 3.46 16.72
N LYS A 295 -7.27 3.31 15.41
CA LYS A 295 -6.74 4.22 14.39
C LYS A 295 -7.43 5.60 14.43
N GLU A 296 -8.74 5.63 14.60
CA GLU A 296 -9.51 6.87 14.77
C GLU A 296 -9.14 7.61 16.07
N GLY A 297 -8.73 6.88 17.11
CA GLY A 297 -8.22 7.46 18.34
C GLY A 297 -6.96 8.32 18.15
N PHE A 298 -6.16 8.06 17.11
CA PHE A 298 -5.03 8.91 16.68
C PHE A 298 -5.45 10.06 15.75
N GLY A 299 -6.74 10.17 15.43
CA GLY A 299 -7.26 11.20 14.52
C GLY A 299 -7.45 10.74 13.09
N GLY A 300 -7.28 9.44 12.79
CA GLY A 300 -7.53 8.88 11.47
C GLY A 300 -8.99 9.02 11.03
N ARG A 301 -9.23 9.18 9.73
CA ARG A 301 -10.55 9.20 9.09
C ARG A 301 -10.52 8.40 7.80
N GLY A 302 -11.71 8.02 7.35
CA GLY A 302 -11.90 7.04 6.29
C GLY A 302 -11.38 7.46 4.92
N VAL A 303 -10.60 6.58 4.30
CA VAL A 303 -10.26 6.58 2.87
C VAL A 303 -10.61 5.21 2.32
N CYS A 304 -11.36 5.15 1.21
CA CYS A 304 -11.73 3.88 0.60
C CYS A 304 -10.63 3.34 -0.31
N TYR A 305 -10.43 2.02 -0.26
CA TYR A 305 -9.60 1.26 -1.16
C TYR A 305 -10.51 0.37 -1.99
N ASP A 306 -10.72 0.74 -3.25
CA ASP A 306 -11.72 0.14 -4.10
C ASP A 306 -11.11 -0.86 -5.07
N TRP A 307 -11.82 -1.97 -5.28
CA TRP A 307 -11.51 -2.95 -6.32
C TRP A 307 -12.70 -3.05 -7.27
N TYR A 308 -12.39 -2.99 -8.54
CA TYR A 308 -13.36 -3.07 -9.61
C TYR A 308 -13.14 -4.35 -10.42
N ARG A 309 -14.22 -4.90 -10.96
CA ARG A 309 -14.16 -6.06 -11.86
C ARG A 309 -15.05 -5.86 -13.05
N TRP A 310 -14.57 -6.26 -14.22
CA TRP A 310 -15.39 -6.31 -15.43
C TRP A 310 -15.02 -7.49 -16.33
N ASN A 311 -15.96 -7.89 -17.23
CA ASN A 311 -15.71 -8.85 -18.29
C ASN A 311 -15.18 -8.14 -19.54
N VAL A 312 -14.24 -8.79 -20.23
CA VAL A 312 -13.58 -8.26 -21.43
C VAL A 312 -14.34 -8.65 -22.70
#